data_f20f036a011011166e5e52abf525f075
#
_entry.id   f20f036a011011166e5e52abf525f075
#
_cell.length_a   1.000
_cell.length_b   1.000
_cell.length_c   1.000
_cell.angle_alpha   90.00
_cell.angle_beta   90.00
_cell.angle_gamma   90.00
#
_symmetry.space_group_name_H-M   'P 1'
#
loop_
_entity.id
_entity.type
_entity.pdbx_description
1 polymer ?
#
loop_
_entity_poly.entity_id
_entity_poly.type
_entity_poly.pdbx_seq_one_letter_code
_entity_poly.pdbx_strand_id
1 'polypeptide(L)'
;VMKQAVADLQPYIEAEKTEGQKTNGKILMATVKGDVHDIGKNIVGVVLQCNNFEVIDMGVMVACEDILNKAREAKVDMIGLSGLITPSLDEMVYVAKEMQRQDFHVPLLIGGATTSKAHTAVKIDQNYSNDQVIYVPDASRSVAVATQLIGEDVKADFIAQTQADYEKIRVRHANRKPKAAPLSYSAAIANKPQLNWQDYTPPAPAITDRQILTDYPIGTLIENIDWTP
;
A
#
# COMPACT_ATOMS: atom_id res chain seq x y z
N VAL A 1 -4.67 0.75 20.33
CA VAL A 1 -4.13 -0.38 21.10
C VAL A 1 -2.75 -0.75 20.58
N MET A 2 -2.57 -1.14 19.28
CA MET A 2 -1.24 -1.55 18.75
C MET A 2 -0.15 -0.48 18.90
N LYS A 3 -0.43 0.79 18.53
CA LYS A 3 0.56 1.88 18.69
C LYS A 3 1.03 2.03 20.14
N GLN A 4 0.13 1.88 21.12
CA GLN A 4 0.48 1.96 22.52
C GLN A 4 1.32 0.75 22.97
N ALA A 5 0.92 -0.46 22.59
CA ALA A 5 1.68 -1.66 22.91
C ALA A 5 3.12 -1.62 22.35
N VAL A 6 3.27 -1.10 21.12
CA VAL A 6 4.61 -0.92 20.52
C VAL A 6 5.42 0.16 21.25
N ALA A 7 4.79 1.30 21.59
CA ALA A 7 5.44 2.35 22.37
C ALA A 7 5.92 1.83 23.74
N ASP A 8 5.12 0.99 24.38
CA ASP A 8 5.47 0.37 25.67
C ASP A 8 6.63 -0.66 25.54
N LEU A 9 6.74 -1.34 24.39
CA LEU A 9 7.80 -2.31 24.12
C LEU A 9 9.09 -1.65 23.59
N GLN A 10 9.01 -0.48 23.00
CA GLN A 10 10.13 0.19 22.34
C GLN A 10 11.36 0.38 23.26
N PRO A 11 11.22 0.80 24.53
CA PRO A 11 12.36 0.93 25.44
C PRO A 11 13.09 -0.40 25.69
N TYR A 12 12.36 -1.51 25.69
CA TYR A 12 12.96 -2.85 25.90
C TYR A 12 13.70 -3.32 24.64
N ILE A 13 13.12 -3.06 23.45
CA ILE A 13 13.75 -3.35 22.15
C ILE A 13 15.04 -2.53 22.01
N GLU A 14 15.02 -1.26 22.42
CA GLU A 14 16.18 -0.39 22.38
C GLU A 14 17.27 -0.82 23.39
N ALA A 15 16.87 -1.30 24.56
CA ALA A 15 17.80 -1.81 25.58
C ALA A 15 18.49 -3.12 25.16
N GLU A 16 17.83 -3.95 24.33
CA GLU A 16 18.42 -5.17 23.77
C GLU A 16 19.36 -4.91 22.58
N LYS A 17 19.29 -3.71 21.96
CA LYS A 17 20.24 -3.32 20.92
C LYS A 17 21.61 -3.13 21.56
N THR A 18 22.52 -4.01 21.24
CA THR A 18 23.94 -3.89 21.67
C THR A 18 24.52 -2.61 21.09
N GLU A 19 25.22 -1.81 21.89
CA GLU A 19 25.92 -0.62 21.41
C GLU A 19 26.84 -0.98 20.22
N GLY A 20 26.58 -0.36 19.06
CA GLY A 20 27.34 -0.61 17.82
C GLY A 20 26.67 -1.52 16.80
N GLN A 21 25.47 -2.04 17.05
CA GLN A 21 24.73 -2.80 16.04
C GLN A 21 24.20 -1.83 14.97
N LYS A 22 24.80 -1.87 13.77
CA LYS A 22 24.32 -1.08 12.61
C LYS A 22 22.90 -1.49 12.29
N THR A 23 22.03 -0.52 12.02
CA THR A 23 20.70 -0.78 11.47
C THR A 23 20.84 -1.48 10.12
N ASN A 24 19.86 -2.31 9.77
CA ASN A 24 19.84 -3.00 8.48
C ASN A 24 19.64 -2.03 7.32
N GLY A 25 19.16 -0.82 7.58
CA GLY A 25 18.95 0.26 6.61
C GLY A 25 17.91 1.25 7.11
N LYS A 26 17.85 2.39 6.44
CA LYS A 26 16.96 3.50 6.77
C LYS A 26 15.87 3.64 5.71
N ILE A 27 14.61 3.60 6.13
CA ILE A 27 13.44 3.64 5.25
C ILE A 27 12.56 4.85 5.61
N LEU A 28 12.29 5.72 4.64
CA LEU A 28 11.29 6.75 4.79
C LEU A 28 9.93 6.22 4.33
N MET A 29 8.91 6.41 5.14
CA MET A 29 7.54 6.00 4.83
C MET A 29 6.57 7.17 4.86
N ALA A 30 5.71 7.26 3.85
CA ALA A 30 4.70 8.30 3.76
C ALA A 30 3.41 7.77 3.15
N THR A 31 2.27 8.25 3.64
CA THR A 31 1.01 8.19 2.89
C THR A 31 0.95 9.41 1.99
N VAL A 32 0.78 9.18 0.69
CA VAL A 32 0.87 10.22 -0.34
C VAL A 32 -0.17 11.33 -0.18
N LYS A 33 0.08 12.46 -0.82
CA LYS A 33 -0.79 13.63 -0.81
C LYS A 33 -2.25 13.27 -1.12
N GLY A 34 -3.17 13.86 -0.35
CA GLY A 34 -4.61 13.65 -0.49
C GLY A 34 -5.15 12.38 0.17
N ASP A 35 -4.30 11.54 0.76
CA ASP A 35 -4.69 10.30 1.41
C ASP A 35 -4.41 10.35 2.92
N VAL A 36 -5.38 9.91 3.73
CA VAL A 36 -5.32 9.95 5.20
C VAL A 36 -5.23 8.56 5.83
N HIS A 37 -5.18 7.51 5.01
CA HIS A 37 -5.20 6.13 5.48
C HIS A 37 -3.80 5.65 5.82
N ASP A 38 -3.50 5.53 7.10
CA ASP A 38 -2.16 5.22 7.59
C ASP A 38 -2.03 3.88 8.33
N ILE A 39 -3.13 3.16 8.58
CA ILE A 39 -3.10 1.93 9.38
C ILE A 39 -2.12 0.91 8.78
N GLY A 40 -2.23 0.63 7.48
CA GLY A 40 -1.34 -0.32 6.80
C GLY A 40 0.12 0.12 6.84
N LYS A 41 0.39 1.40 6.56
CA LYS A 41 1.73 1.98 6.63
C LYS A 41 2.34 1.86 8.03
N ASN A 42 1.55 2.15 9.07
CA ASN A 42 2.01 2.06 10.45
C ASN A 42 2.35 0.62 10.85
N ILE A 43 1.55 -0.37 10.40
CA ILE A 43 1.85 -1.79 10.62
C ILE A 43 3.18 -2.18 9.96
N VAL A 44 3.37 -1.79 8.70
CA VAL A 44 4.63 -2.03 7.97
C VAL A 44 5.81 -1.38 8.69
N GLY A 45 5.66 -0.12 9.13
CA GLY A 45 6.69 0.59 9.88
C GLY A 45 7.12 -0.14 11.16
N VAL A 46 6.14 -0.62 11.94
CA VAL A 46 6.40 -1.40 13.16
C VAL A 46 7.13 -2.71 12.83
N VAL A 47 6.67 -3.44 11.81
CA VAL A 47 7.29 -4.72 11.42
C VAL A 47 8.74 -4.51 10.96
N LEU A 48 9.02 -3.44 10.21
CA LEU A 48 10.38 -3.07 9.80
C LEU A 48 11.26 -2.70 11.01
N GLN A 49 10.73 -1.89 11.94
CA GLN A 49 11.46 -1.52 13.17
C GLN A 49 11.80 -2.74 14.03
N CYS A 50 10.87 -3.70 14.18
CA CYS A 50 11.13 -4.96 14.86
C CYS A 50 12.21 -5.82 14.19
N ASN A 51 12.49 -5.56 12.91
CA ASN A 51 13.54 -6.23 12.13
C ASN A 51 14.77 -5.35 11.92
N ASN A 52 15.03 -4.44 12.85
CA ASN A 52 16.22 -3.60 12.90
C ASN A 52 16.41 -2.63 11.72
N PHE A 53 15.31 -2.18 11.09
CA PHE A 53 15.35 -1.05 10.18
C PHE A 53 15.07 0.26 10.92
N GLU A 54 15.75 1.33 10.55
CA GLU A 54 15.39 2.68 10.97
C GLU A 54 14.24 3.19 10.10
N VAL A 55 13.09 3.48 10.69
CA VAL A 55 11.90 3.95 9.97
C VAL A 55 11.62 5.40 10.28
N ILE A 56 11.62 6.25 9.26
CA ILE A 56 11.17 7.64 9.32
C ILE A 56 9.74 7.70 8.80
N ASP A 57 8.77 7.84 9.71
CA ASP A 57 7.36 7.97 9.34
C ASP A 57 6.98 9.45 9.18
N MET A 58 6.62 9.86 7.98
CA MET A 58 6.19 11.23 7.67
C MET A 58 4.68 11.45 7.89
N GLY A 59 3.93 10.41 8.25
CA GLY A 59 2.47 10.52 8.46
C GLY A 59 1.68 10.42 7.16
N VAL A 60 0.62 11.23 7.07
CA VAL A 60 -0.38 11.21 6.00
C VAL A 60 -0.40 12.51 5.21
N MET A 61 -1.02 12.49 4.02
CA MET A 61 -1.19 13.67 3.14
C MET A 61 0.14 14.37 2.79
N VAL A 62 1.23 13.60 2.69
CA VAL A 62 2.56 14.16 2.50
C VAL A 62 2.79 14.53 1.03
N ALA A 63 3.18 15.77 0.79
CA ALA A 63 3.49 16.22 -0.56
C ALA A 63 4.78 15.57 -1.10
N CYS A 64 4.86 15.36 -2.41
CA CYS A 64 6.02 14.78 -3.06
C CYS A 64 7.32 15.51 -2.72
N GLU A 65 7.29 16.84 -2.72
CA GLU A 65 8.47 17.67 -2.42
C GLU A 65 9.00 17.41 -1.00
N ASP A 66 8.10 17.31 -0.01
CA ASP A 66 8.46 17.05 1.38
C ASP A 66 9.06 15.65 1.54
N ILE A 67 8.49 14.63 0.85
CA ILE A 67 9.01 13.27 0.82
C ILE A 67 10.46 13.27 0.30
N LEU A 68 10.70 13.89 -0.84
CA LEU A 68 12.00 13.86 -1.49
C LEU A 68 13.05 14.71 -0.74
N ASN A 69 12.66 15.87 -0.20
CA ASN A 69 13.54 16.69 0.62
C ASN A 69 13.97 15.94 1.88
N LYS A 70 13.01 15.30 2.57
CA LYS A 70 13.31 14.51 3.78
C LYS A 70 14.15 13.28 3.48
N ALA A 71 13.88 12.60 2.38
CA ALA A 71 14.68 11.46 1.94
C ALA A 71 16.15 11.83 1.70
N ARG A 72 16.38 12.98 1.08
CA ARG A 72 17.73 13.50 0.82
C ARG A 72 18.44 13.97 2.10
N GLU A 73 17.73 14.71 2.96
CA GLU A 73 18.23 15.16 4.26
C GLU A 73 18.67 13.99 5.14
N ALA A 74 17.80 12.99 5.26
CA ALA A 74 18.03 11.83 6.11
C ALA A 74 18.95 10.77 5.49
N LYS A 75 19.30 10.90 4.21
CA LYS A 75 20.10 9.92 3.44
C LYS A 75 19.54 8.52 3.57
N VAL A 76 18.27 8.37 3.20
CA VAL A 76 17.58 7.09 3.33
C VAL A 76 18.03 6.08 2.27
N ASP A 77 17.98 4.81 2.62
CA ASP A 77 18.31 3.71 1.71
C ASP A 77 17.09 3.29 0.84
N MET A 78 15.89 3.63 1.27
CA MET A 78 14.64 3.30 0.55
C MET A 78 13.54 4.31 0.87
N ILE A 79 12.58 4.48 -0.06
CA ILE A 79 11.35 5.25 0.13
C ILE A 79 10.15 4.31 0.00
N GLY A 80 9.25 4.30 0.97
CA GLY A 80 8.00 3.55 0.95
C GLY A 80 6.78 4.47 0.86
N LEU A 81 5.94 4.25 -0.14
CA LEU A 81 4.69 4.98 -0.33
C LEU A 81 3.48 4.11 -0.02
N SER A 82 2.52 4.69 0.65
CA SER A 82 1.22 4.08 0.94
C SER A 82 0.06 4.92 0.41
N GLY A 83 -1.01 4.26 0.00
CA GLY A 83 -2.26 4.89 -0.41
C GLY A 83 -3.41 3.89 -0.45
N LEU A 84 -4.63 4.39 -0.22
CA LEU A 84 -5.84 3.57 -0.20
C LEU A 84 -6.85 4.03 -1.26
N ILE A 85 -6.86 5.29 -1.65
CA ILE A 85 -7.84 5.83 -2.59
C ILE A 85 -7.27 5.89 -4.01
N THR A 86 -8.14 5.90 -5.01
CA THR A 86 -7.73 5.89 -6.42
C THR A 86 -6.78 7.05 -6.79
N PRO A 87 -6.98 8.30 -6.32
CA PRO A 87 -6.05 9.39 -6.61
C PRO A 87 -4.63 9.16 -6.10
N SER A 88 -4.45 8.36 -5.04
CA SER A 88 -3.13 8.03 -4.51
C SER A 88 -2.24 7.31 -5.52
N LEU A 89 -2.85 6.57 -6.46
CA LEU A 89 -2.14 5.87 -7.52
C LEU A 89 -1.43 6.85 -8.48
N ASP A 90 -2.08 7.97 -8.80
CA ASP A 90 -1.51 9.01 -9.66
C ASP A 90 -0.41 9.80 -8.92
N GLU A 91 -0.58 10.03 -7.61
CA GLU A 91 0.46 10.65 -6.77
C GLU A 91 1.71 9.77 -6.68
N MET A 92 1.58 8.44 -6.59
CA MET A 92 2.73 7.53 -6.60
C MET A 92 3.48 7.57 -7.94
N VAL A 93 2.76 7.67 -9.06
CA VAL A 93 3.36 7.87 -10.39
C VAL A 93 4.10 9.20 -10.45
N TYR A 94 3.52 10.24 -9.87
CA TYR A 94 4.15 11.57 -9.82
C TYR A 94 5.43 11.56 -8.98
N VAL A 95 5.43 10.93 -7.81
CA VAL A 95 6.64 10.78 -6.98
C VAL A 95 7.74 10.04 -7.74
N ALA A 96 7.41 8.94 -8.43
CA ALA A 96 8.40 8.20 -9.23
C ALA A 96 9.04 9.08 -10.33
N LYS A 97 8.23 9.88 -11.05
CA LYS A 97 8.73 10.84 -12.04
C LYS A 97 9.66 11.89 -11.43
N GLU A 98 9.28 12.41 -10.26
CA GLU A 98 10.10 13.41 -9.58
C GLU A 98 11.39 12.81 -9.02
N MET A 99 11.38 11.57 -8.55
CA MET A 99 12.60 10.84 -8.18
C MET A 99 13.54 10.70 -9.37
N GLN A 100 13.02 10.32 -10.54
CA GLN A 100 13.80 10.26 -11.78
C GLN A 100 14.36 11.62 -12.16
N ARG A 101 13.53 12.66 -12.16
CA ARG A 101 13.93 14.02 -12.55
C ARG A 101 14.99 14.61 -11.62
N GLN A 102 14.94 14.26 -10.34
CA GLN A 102 15.84 14.77 -9.31
C GLN A 102 17.04 13.85 -9.04
N ASP A 103 17.27 12.87 -9.90
CA ASP A 103 18.41 11.96 -9.87
C ASP A 103 18.56 11.18 -8.55
N PHE A 104 17.45 10.64 -8.05
CA PHE A 104 17.49 9.70 -6.93
C PHE A 104 17.98 8.33 -7.40
N HIS A 105 18.69 7.63 -6.49
CA HIS A 105 19.22 6.28 -6.69
C HIS A 105 18.91 5.38 -5.50
N VAL A 106 17.67 5.40 -5.03
CA VAL A 106 17.19 4.57 -3.93
C VAL A 106 15.90 3.84 -4.36
N PRO A 107 15.69 2.59 -3.94
CA PRO A 107 14.49 1.84 -4.27
C PRO A 107 13.22 2.54 -3.76
N LEU A 108 12.16 2.44 -4.57
CA LEU A 108 10.82 2.92 -4.26
C LEU A 108 9.89 1.73 -3.99
N LEU A 109 9.40 1.63 -2.75
CA LEU A 109 8.46 0.59 -2.32
C LEU A 109 7.03 1.11 -2.44
N ILE A 110 6.16 0.34 -3.09
CA ILE A 110 4.75 0.68 -3.32
C ILE A 110 3.85 -0.28 -2.55
N GLY A 111 3.06 0.27 -1.63
CA GLY A 111 2.09 -0.48 -0.83
C GLY A 111 0.77 0.24 -0.66
N GLY A 112 -0.19 -0.44 -0.05
CA GLY A 112 -1.54 0.08 0.20
C GLY A 112 -2.62 -0.69 -0.55
N ALA A 113 -3.85 -0.64 -0.02
CA ALA A 113 -4.93 -1.55 -0.44
C ALA A 113 -5.40 -1.37 -1.90
N THR A 114 -5.25 -0.18 -2.49
CA THR A 114 -5.59 0.06 -3.91
C THR A 114 -4.45 -0.23 -4.86
N THR A 115 -3.25 -0.43 -4.34
CA THR A 115 -2.07 -0.71 -5.17
C THR A 115 -2.08 -2.16 -5.66
N SER A 116 -1.41 -2.41 -6.76
CA SER A 116 -1.26 -3.76 -7.29
C SER A 116 0.06 -3.91 -8.04
N LYS A 117 0.55 -5.14 -8.12
CA LYS A 117 1.74 -5.47 -8.91
C LYS A 117 1.59 -5.02 -10.38
N ALA A 118 0.37 -5.14 -10.92
CA ALA A 118 0.08 -4.72 -12.30
C ALA A 118 0.17 -3.19 -12.48
N HIS A 119 -0.41 -2.41 -11.56
CA HIS A 119 -0.32 -0.96 -11.61
C HIS A 119 1.14 -0.50 -11.42
N THR A 120 1.85 -1.08 -10.47
CA THR A 120 3.26 -0.78 -10.22
C THR A 120 4.10 -1.03 -11.46
N ALA A 121 3.97 -2.21 -12.09
CA ALA A 121 4.73 -2.59 -13.29
C ALA A 121 4.40 -1.72 -14.52
N VAL A 122 3.12 -1.33 -14.70
CA VAL A 122 2.67 -0.67 -15.95
C VAL A 122 2.72 0.85 -15.83
N LYS A 123 2.53 1.41 -14.63
CA LYS A 123 2.36 2.85 -14.46
C LYS A 123 3.47 3.52 -13.66
N ILE A 124 4.02 2.86 -12.64
CA ILE A 124 5.00 3.50 -11.74
C ILE A 124 6.43 3.18 -12.20
N ASP A 125 6.77 1.91 -12.34
CA ASP A 125 8.11 1.42 -12.65
C ASP A 125 8.71 2.05 -13.93
N GLN A 126 7.89 2.25 -14.94
CA GLN A 126 8.32 2.89 -16.19
C GLN A 126 8.73 4.38 -16.05
N ASN A 127 8.43 5.01 -14.93
CA ASN A 127 8.76 6.41 -14.67
C ASN A 127 9.97 6.61 -13.75
N TYR A 128 10.59 5.52 -13.30
CA TYR A 128 11.78 5.58 -12.45
C TYR A 128 12.74 4.44 -12.81
N SER A 129 13.83 4.78 -13.48
CA SER A 129 14.84 3.85 -13.99
C SER A 129 16.19 3.92 -13.32
N ASN A 130 16.42 4.92 -12.46
CA ASN A 130 17.68 5.08 -11.73
C ASN A 130 17.87 4.02 -10.65
N ASP A 131 16.76 3.47 -10.11
CA ASP A 131 16.73 2.33 -9.19
C ASP A 131 15.39 1.59 -9.35
N GLN A 132 15.05 0.69 -8.46
CA GLN A 132 13.92 -0.22 -8.59
C GLN A 132 12.63 0.31 -7.97
N VAL A 133 11.51 0.00 -8.59
CA VAL A 133 10.16 0.17 -8.01
C VAL A 133 9.61 -1.19 -7.64
N ILE A 134 9.38 -1.45 -6.37
CA ILE A 134 8.98 -2.76 -5.86
C ILE A 134 7.58 -2.70 -5.25
N TYR A 135 6.68 -3.54 -5.74
CA TYR A 135 5.38 -3.74 -5.13
C TYR A 135 5.49 -4.61 -3.88
N VAL A 136 4.98 -4.10 -2.76
CA VAL A 136 4.92 -4.79 -1.47
C VAL A 136 3.45 -5.09 -1.15
N PRO A 137 3.00 -6.35 -1.26
CA PRO A 137 1.59 -6.69 -1.14
C PRO A 137 1.03 -6.53 0.28
N ASP A 138 1.86 -6.80 1.29
CA ASP A 138 1.47 -6.78 2.69
C ASP A 138 2.67 -6.56 3.63
N ALA A 139 2.37 -6.35 4.91
CA ALA A 139 3.39 -6.09 5.93
C ALA A 139 4.34 -7.28 6.15
N SER A 140 3.88 -8.51 5.99
CA SER A 140 4.71 -9.70 6.20
C SER A 140 5.82 -9.82 5.14
N ARG A 141 5.59 -9.30 3.93
CA ARG A 141 6.55 -9.30 2.83
C ARG A 141 7.52 -8.12 2.89
N SER A 142 7.19 -7.06 3.63
CA SER A 142 7.99 -5.83 3.65
C SER A 142 9.43 -6.06 4.11
N VAL A 143 9.64 -6.88 5.13
CA VAL A 143 10.98 -7.18 5.66
C VAL A 143 11.82 -7.94 4.65
N ALA A 144 11.25 -9.00 4.04
CA ALA A 144 11.97 -9.78 3.05
C ALA A 144 12.39 -8.92 1.84
N VAL A 145 11.48 -8.05 1.36
CA VAL A 145 11.77 -7.13 0.26
C VAL A 145 12.87 -6.14 0.65
N ALA A 146 12.76 -5.50 1.81
CA ALA A 146 13.75 -4.53 2.27
C ALA A 146 15.13 -5.19 2.46
N THR A 147 15.18 -6.38 3.05
CA THR A 147 16.43 -7.13 3.24
C THR A 147 17.08 -7.52 1.90
N GLN A 148 16.29 -7.95 0.91
CA GLN A 148 16.80 -8.29 -0.41
C GLN A 148 17.35 -7.07 -1.17
N LEU A 149 16.77 -5.89 -0.96
CA LEU A 149 17.23 -4.66 -1.61
C LEU A 149 18.53 -4.10 -1.01
N ILE A 150 18.85 -4.43 0.25
CA ILE A 150 20.08 -4.00 0.92
C ILE A 150 21.19 -5.05 0.79
N GLY A 151 20.85 -6.33 0.70
CA GLY A 151 21.81 -7.41 0.64
C GLY A 151 22.60 -7.41 -0.67
N GLU A 152 23.92 -7.19 -0.61
CA GLU A 152 24.78 -7.10 -1.78
C GLU A 152 24.72 -8.36 -2.66
N ASP A 153 24.68 -9.54 -2.05
CA ASP A 153 24.72 -10.83 -2.75
C ASP A 153 23.41 -11.22 -3.44
N VAL A 154 22.27 -10.77 -2.91
CA VAL A 154 20.93 -11.20 -3.37
C VAL A 154 20.17 -10.13 -4.15
N LYS A 155 20.62 -8.89 -4.10
CA LYS A 155 19.93 -7.75 -4.71
C LYS A 155 19.79 -7.91 -6.22
N ALA A 156 20.87 -8.32 -6.90
CA ALA A 156 20.89 -8.42 -8.35
C ALA A 156 19.87 -9.45 -8.87
N ASP A 157 19.83 -10.63 -8.26
CA ASP A 157 18.90 -11.71 -8.64
C ASP A 157 17.45 -11.32 -8.35
N PHE A 158 17.19 -10.71 -7.19
CA PHE A 158 15.86 -10.22 -6.82
C PHE A 158 15.33 -9.18 -7.80
N ILE A 159 16.19 -8.22 -8.20
CA ILE A 159 15.86 -7.20 -9.19
C ILE A 159 15.56 -7.85 -10.55
N ALA A 160 16.45 -8.73 -11.03
CA ALA A 160 16.29 -9.42 -12.32
C ALA A 160 14.96 -10.20 -12.37
N GLN A 161 14.62 -10.91 -11.30
CA GLN A 161 13.35 -11.64 -11.20
C GLN A 161 12.14 -10.70 -11.19
N THR A 162 12.20 -9.62 -10.45
CA THR A 162 11.12 -8.62 -10.38
C THR A 162 10.88 -7.98 -11.73
N GLN A 163 11.95 -7.59 -12.45
CA GLN A 163 11.83 -6.98 -13.77
C GLN A 163 11.31 -7.96 -14.82
N ALA A 164 11.73 -9.23 -14.76
CA ALA A 164 11.19 -10.27 -15.64
C ALA A 164 9.69 -10.50 -15.42
N ASP A 165 9.24 -10.45 -14.17
CA ASP A 165 7.82 -10.55 -13.84
C ASP A 165 7.04 -9.31 -14.30
N TYR A 166 7.60 -8.11 -14.12
CA TYR A 166 6.97 -6.86 -14.58
C TYR A 166 6.84 -6.85 -16.10
N GLU A 167 7.85 -7.33 -16.83
CA GLU A 167 7.78 -7.44 -18.29
C GLU A 167 6.66 -8.37 -18.75
N LYS A 168 6.50 -9.54 -18.13
CA LYS A 168 5.36 -10.44 -18.41
C LYS A 168 4.02 -9.74 -18.19
N ILE A 169 3.92 -8.92 -17.14
CA ILE A 169 2.71 -8.16 -16.83
C ILE A 169 2.47 -7.08 -17.90
N ARG A 170 3.49 -6.33 -18.29
CA ARG A 170 3.41 -5.31 -19.35
C ARG A 170 2.96 -5.88 -20.66
N VAL A 171 3.59 -6.98 -21.10
CA VAL A 171 3.21 -7.69 -22.35
C VAL A 171 1.76 -8.16 -22.31
N ARG A 172 1.34 -8.80 -21.20
CA ARG A 172 -0.06 -9.20 -21.02
C ARG A 172 -1.02 -8.02 -21.03
N HIS A 173 -0.63 -6.90 -20.43
CA HIS A 173 -1.45 -5.69 -20.38
C HIS A 173 -1.58 -5.06 -21.79
N ALA A 174 -0.49 -4.97 -22.55
CA ALA A 174 -0.48 -4.45 -23.91
C ALA A 174 -1.32 -5.29 -24.88
N ASN A 175 -1.31 -6.60 -24.71
CA ASN A 175 -2.08 -7.54 -25.52
C ASN A 175 -3.55 -7.69 -25.07
N ARG A 176 -3.99 -6.93 -24.07
CA ARG A 176 -5.36 -6.97 -23.60
C ARG A 176 -6.27 -6.38 -24.67
N LYS A 177 -7.23 -7.18 -25.15
CA LYS A 177 -8.24 -6.67 -26.08
C LYS A 177 -8.96 -5.47 -25.44
N PRO A 178 -9.18 -4.38 -26.18
CA PRO A 178 -9.94 -3.26 -25.66
C PRO A 178 -11.30 -3.76 -25.17
N LYS A 179 -11.74 -3.28 -24.02
CA LYS A 179 -13.11 -3.49 -23.57
C LYS A 179 -14.05 -2.95 -24.64
N ALA A 180 -15.20 -3.58 -24.83
CA ALA A 180 -16.24 -3.04 -25.70
C ALA A 180 -16.42 -1.55 -25.44
N ALA A 181 -16.58 -0.76 -26.49
CA ALA A 181 -16.79 0.68 -26.35
C ALA A 181 -17.95 0.94 -25.38
N PRO A 182 -17.81 1.89 -24.45
CA PRO A 182 -18.90 2.22 -23.55
C PRO A 182 -20.12 2.67 -24.36
N LEU A 183 -21.31 2.32 -23.88
CA LEU A 183 -22.57 2.79 -24.46
C LEU A 183 -22.58 4.33 -24.48
N SER A 184 -23.23 4.90 -25.48
CA SER A 184 -23.56 6.33 -25.43
C SER A 184 -24.46 6.63 -24.23
N TYR A 185 -24.44 7.85 -23.72
CA TYR A 185 -25.27 8.23 -22.58
C TYR A 185 -26.76 7.94 -22.82
N SER A 186 -27.28 8.23 -24.01
CA SER A 186 -28.66 7.95 -24.40
C SER A 186 -28.98 6.45 -24.40
N ALA A 187 -28.08 5.63 -24.92
CA ALA A 187 -28.22 4.18 -24.89
C ALA A 187 -28.16 3.60 -23.46
N ALA A 188 -27.30 4.15 -22.61
CA ALA A 188 -27.23 3.75 -21.20
C ALA A 188 -28.49 4.12 -20.42
N ILE A 189 -29.07 5.30 -20.66
CA ILE A 189 -30.35 5.72 -20.08
C ILE A 189 -31.49 4.81 -20.56
N ALA A 190 -31.52 4.48 -21.85
CA ALA A 190 -32.55 3.56 -22.39
C ALA A 190 -32.45 2.14 -21.79
N ASN A 191 -31.22 1.71 -21.44
CA ASN A 191 -30.94 0.38 -20.85
C ASN A 191 -30.99 0.34 -19.33
N LYS A 192 -31.38 1.44 -18.66
CA LYS A 192 -31.51 1.46 -17.20
C LYS A 192 -32.58 0.46 -16.70
N PRO A 193 -32.41 -0.17 -15.54
CA PRO A 193 -33.45 -1.01 -14.95
C PRO A 193 -34.72 -0.20 -14.70
N GLN A 194 -35.85 -0.76 -15.08
CA GLN A 194 -37.17 -0.19 -14.82
C GLN A 194 -37.59 -0.56 -13.39
N LEU A 195 -37.36 0.33 -12.44
CA LEU A 195 -37.73 0.14 -11.05
C LEU A 195 -39.07 0.88 -10.77
N ASN A 196 -40.06 0.17 -10.30
CA ASN A 196 -41.31 0.78 -9.86
C ASN A 196 -41.24 1.10 -8.36
N TRP A 197 -40.90 2.33 -8.04
CA TRP A 197 -40.81 2.80 -6.65
C TRP A 197 -42.19 3.15 -6.06
N GLN A 198 -43.24 3.27 -6.90
CA GLN A 198 -44.60 3.64 -6.45
C GLN A 198 -45.25 2.51 -5.67
N ASP A 199 -44.95 1.26 -6.03
CA ASP A 199 -45.54 0.06 -5.40
C ASP A 199 -44.57 -0.59 -4.40
N TYR A 200 -43.38 0.00 -4.17
CA TYR A 200 -42.37 -0.51 -3.21
C TYR A 200 -42.55 0.16 -1.85
N THR A 201 -42.97 -0.61 -0.87
CA THR A 201 -42.95 -0.20 0.53
C THR A 201 -41.71 -0.81 1.19
N PRO A 202 -40.71 0.01 1.63
CA PRO A 202 -39.55 -0.52 2.32
C PRO A 202 -39.97 -1.27 3.58
N PRO A 203 -39.42 -2.48 3.85
CA PRO A 203 -39.72 -3.19 5.08
C PRO A 203 -39.25 -2.35 6.27
N ALA A 204 -40.16 -2.13 7.23
CA ALA A 204 -39.79 -1.48 8.47
C ALA A 204 -38.83 -2.37 9.27
N PRO A 205 -37.76 -1.83 9.86
CA PRO A 205 -36.92 -2.61 10.76
C PRO A 205 -37.75 -3.17 11.92
N ALA A 206 -37.53 -4.43 12.25
CA ALA A 206 -38.24 -5.06 13.39
C ALA A 206 -37.79 -4.44 14.72
N ILE A 207 -36.58 -3.86 14.76
CA ILE A 207 -35.97 -3.25 15.94
C ILE A 207 -35.44 -1.88 15.53
N THR A 208 -35.97 -0.83 16.16
CA THR A 208 -35.56 0.57 15.91
C THR A 208 -34.63 1.11 17.00
N ASP A 209 -34.61 0.47 18.15
CA ASP A 209 -33.80 0.88 19.29
C ASP A 209 -32.48 0.10 19.38
N ARG A 210 -31.51 0.69 20.11
CA ARG A 210 -30.25 0.03 20.39
C ARG A 210 -30.48 -1.21 21.25
N GLN A 211 -30.07 -2.38 20.76
CA GLN A 211 -30.03 -3.61 21.54
C GLN A 211 -28.60 -3.94 21.95
N ILE A 212 -28.44 -4.40 23.19
CA ILE A 212 -27.20 -4.95 23.73
C ILE A 212 -27.38 -6.44 23.85
N LEU A 213 -26.66 -7.20 23.02
CA LEU A 213 -26.67 -8.65 23.03
C LEU A 213 -25.52 -9.15 23.90
N THR A 214 -25.82 -9.55 25.14
CA THR A 214 -24.79 -9.98 26.12
C THR A 214 -24.49 -11.48 26.04
N ASP A 215 -25.40 -12.27 25.50
CA ASP A 215 -25.29 -13.73 25.45
C ASP A 215 -25.89 -14.26 24.14
N TYR A 216 -25.29 -13.83 23.01
CA TYR A 216 -25.75 -14.26 21.69
C TYR A 216 -25.06 -15.58 21.31
N PRO A 217 -25.81 -16.63 20.88
CA PRO A 217 -25.23 -17.92 20.55
C PRO A 217 -24.23 -17.83 19.38
N ILE A 218 -22.98 -18.21 19.61
CA ILE A 218 -21.92 -18.21 18.59
C ILE A 218 -22.31 -19.07 17.38
N GLY A 219 -23.02 -20.20 17.59
CA GLY A 219 -23.50 -21.04 16.50
C GLY A 219 -24.34 -20.30 15.47
N THR A 220 -25.21 -19.40 15.91
CA THR A 220 -26.02 -18.56 15.01
C THR A 220 -25.16 -17.57 14.21
N LEU A 221 -24.07 -17.07 14.79
CA LEU A 221 -23.14 -16.19 14.08
C LEU A 221 -22.35 -16.96 13.01
N ILE A 222 -21.90 -18.19 13.33
CA ILE A 222 -21.13 -19.04 12.42
C ILE A 222 -21.87 -19.28 11.10
N GLU A 223 -23.17 -19.51 11.16
CA GLU A 223 -24.02 -19.76 9.98
C GLU A 223 -24.15 -18.54 9.06
N ASN A 224 -23.89 -17.32 9.58
CA ASN A 224 -24.02 -16.06 8.86
C ASN A 224 -22.66 -15.42 8.49
N ILE A 225 -21.55 -16.08 8.77
CA ILE A 225 -20.23 -15.61 8.38
C ILE A 225 -19.93 -16.03 6.94
N ASP A 226 -19.56 -15.07 6.10
CA ASP A 226 -18.95 -15.39 4.81
C ASP A 226 -17.51 -15.88 5.06
N TRP A 227 -17.30 -17.17 4.92
CA TRP A 227 -16.00 -17.83 5.10
C TRP A 227 -15.11 -17.77 3.84
N THR A 228 -15.63 -17.17 2.77
CA THR A 228 -14.89 -16.99 1.52
C THR A 228 -14.22 -15.62 1.54
N PRO A 229 -12.88 -15.53 1.60
CA PRO A 229 -12.16 -14.25 1.56
C PRO A 229 -12.19 -13.60 0.18
#